data_d95e16a9893334d6263ce676fad84d46
#
_entry.id   d95e16a9893334d6263ce676fad84d46
#
_cell.length_a   1.000
_cell.length_b   1.000
_cell.length_c   1.000
_cell.angle_alpha   90.00
_cell.angle_beta   90.00
_cell.angle_gamma   90.00
#
_symmetry.space_group_name_H-M   'P 1'
#
loop_
_entity.id
_entity.type
_entity.pdbx_description
1 polymer ?
#
loop_
_entity_poly.entity_id
_entity_poly.type
_entity_poly.pdbx_seq_one_letter_code
_entity_poly.pdbx_strand_id
1 'polypeptide(L)'
;MEIEIIPECLQFKKPAGTSRGVYTTRQIYLIKACHNNTIGWGECAPLPDLSQDALSQDEYLTLLQRFTCEIEMTRQIPYEELRPYPSMLMGLESAMRHLHSGSWHHYPHTKFSKAESGIPINGLVWMGNIEEMSQRMQQKLKEGYTCIKLKIGALDFDDELQLVKKIRRQYSSTDVEIRVDANGGFQPGDGCMKKLEQLAQLNVHSIEQPIKQNQLDDLAKICQNSPIPIALDEELIGVNSLSEKKELLQYVRPQYIVLKPSLHGGFYGAEEWINEARKLNIKWWVTSALESNIGLNAIAQWTALQSNDQYSMAQGLGTGLLFVRNFDEVPLKLAK
;
A
#
# COMPACT_ATOMS: atom_id res chain seq x y z
N MET A 1 0.59 -17.93 26.28
CA MET A 1 0.08 -16.96 25.29
C MET A 1 -1.05 -17.65 24.56
N GLU A 2 -2.15 -16.98 24.41
CA GLU A 2 -3.30 -17.49 23.65
C GLU A 2 -3.52 -16.58 22.46
N ILE A 3 -3.87 -17.16 21.32
CA ILE A 3 -4.15 -16.39 20.10
C ILE A 3 -5.53 -16.77 19.57
N GLU A 4 -6.42 -15.82 19.54
CA GLU A 4 -7.77 -15.97 18.98
C GLU A 4 -7.82 -15.37 17.57
N ILE A 5 -8.45 -16.09 16.63
CA ILE A 5 -8.71 -15.63 15.27
C ILE A 5 -10.18 -15.23 15.18
N ILE A 6 -10.46 -13.99 14.83
CA ILE A 6 -11.83 -13.44 14.74
C ILE A 6 -12.10 -13.02 13.30
N PRO A 7 -12.87 -13.83 12.53
CA PRO A 7 -13.29 -13.42 11.18
C PRO A 7 -14.26 -12.24 11.24
N GLU A 8 -14.02 -11.22 10.42
CA GLU A 8 -14.87 -10.03 10.30
C GLU A 8 -15.11 -9.71 8.82
N CYS A 9 -16.33 -9.31 8.50
CA CYS A 9 -16.70 -8.84 7.18
C CYS A 9 -17.08 -7.36 7.24
N LEU A 10 -16.21 -6.50 6.76
CA LEU A 10 -16.40 -5.05 6.78
C LEU A 10 -17.15 -4.59 5.53
N GLN A 11 -18.10 -3.67 5.69
CA GLN A 11 -18.84 -3.07 4.59
C GLN A 11 -18.22 -1.73 4.21
N PHE A 12 -17.95 -1.51 2.92
CA PHE A 12 -17.54 -0.20 2.43
C PHE A 12 -18.67 0.81 2.47
N LYS A 13 -18.39 2.06 2.83
CA LYS A 13 -19.36 3.18 2.74
C LYS A 13 -19.82 3.46 1.31
N LYS A 14 -18.93 3.26 0.36
CA LYS A 14 -19.16 3.33 -1.07
C LYS A 14 -18.39 2.20 -1.72
N PRO A 15 -18.91 1.58 -2.79
CA PRO A 15 -18.17 0.54 -3.49
C PRO A 15 -16.74 0.99 -3.84
N ALA A 16 -15.76 0.17 -3.49
CA ALA A 16 -14.35 0.46 -3.75
C ALA A 16 -13.97 -0.08 -5.14
N GLY A 17 -13.85 0.82 -6.11
CA GLY A 17 -13.39 0.47 -7.45
C GLY A 17 -11.87 0.32 -7.48
N THR A 18 -11.40 -0.88 -7.83
CA THR A 18 -9.98 -1.19 -8.02
C THR A 18 -9.73 -1.62 -9.46
N SER A 19 -8.46 -1.79 -9.84
CA SER A 19 -8.10 -2.35 -11.15
C SER A 19 -8.59 -3.79 -11.38
N ARG A 20 -8.98 -4.50 -10.32
CA ARG A 20 -9.42 -5.91 -10.37
C ARG A 20 -10.92 -6.07 -10.27
N GLY A 21 -11.64 -5.06 -9.78
CA GLY A 21 -13.09 -5.14 -9.60
C GLY A 21 -13.62 -4.10 -8.62
N VAL A 22 -14.91 -4.24 -8.31
CA VAL A 22 -15.62 -3.37 -7.37
C VAL A 22 -15.96 -4.18 -6.12
N TYR A 23 -15.41 -3.78 -4.99
CA TYR A 23 -15.67 -4.42 -3.70
C TYR A 23 -16.72 -3.64 -2.91
N THR A 24 -17.72 -4.34 -2.41
CA THR A 24 -18.74 -3.80 -1.48
C THR A 24 -18.46 -4.19 -0.04
N THR A 25 -17.75 -5.30 0.14
CA THR A 25 -17.33 -5.82 1.46
C THR A 25 -15.85 -6.21 1.45
N ARG A 26 -15.28 -6.33 2.63
CA ARG A 26 -13.90 -6.74 2.86
C ARG A 26 -13.86 -7.82 3.95
N GLN A 27 -13.50 -9.05 3.58
CA GLN A 27 -13.20 -10.09 4.57
C GLN A 27 -11.82 -9.83 5.18
N ILE A 28 -11.76 -9.82 6.49
CA ILE A 28 -10.51 -9.75 7.27
C ILE A 28 -10.54 -10.77 8.40
N TYR A 29 -9.38 -11.05 9.00
CA TYR A 29 -9.25 -11.91 10.16
C TYR A 29 -8.44 -11.15 11.21
N LEU A 30 -9.08 -10.79 12.31
CA LEU A 30 -8.40 -10.15 13.41
C LEU A 30 -7.66 -11.20 14.23
N ILE A 31 -6.45 -10.88 14.62
CA ILE A 31 -5.61 -11.67 15.52
C ILE A 31 -5.62 -10.97 16.86
N LYS A 32 -6.10 -11.69 17.89
CA LYS A 32 -6.05 -11.23 19.26
C LYS A 32 -5.11 -12.12 20.07
N ALA A 33 -3.91 -11.62 20.33
CA ALA A 33 -2.90 -12.31 21.13
C ALA A 33 -2.97 -11.83 22.59
N CYS A 34 -3.07 -12.77 23.53
CA CYS A 34 -3.16 -12.50 24.98
C CYS A 34 -1.99 -13.10 25.72
N HIS A 35 -1.31 -12.32 26.55
CA HIS A 35 -0.25 -12.79 27.43
C HIS A 35 -0.12 -11.90 28.68
N ASN A 36 -0.14 -12.48 29.89
CA ASN A 36 0.03 -11.75 31.15
C ASN A 36 -0.85 -10.50 31.27
N ASN A 37 -2.15 -10.62 30.97
CA ASN A 37 -3.13 -9.51 30.96
C ASN A 37 -2.89 -8.40 29.92
N THR A 38 -1.91 -8.58 29.02
CA THR A 38 -1.72 -7.70 27.87
C THR A 38 -2.37 -8.30 26.66
N ILE A 39 -2.99 -7.45 25.82
CA ILE A 39 -3.64 -7.85 24.57
C ILE A 39 -2.95 -7.16 23.42
N GLY A 40 -2.61 -7.93 22.39
CA GLY A 40 -2.13 -7.42 21.12
C GLY A 40 -3.13 -7.72 20.00
N TRP A 41 -3.37 -6.75 19.15
CA TRP A 41 -4.25 -6.85 17.98
C TRP A 41 -3.46 -6.77 16.69
N GLY A 42 -3.83 -7.61 15.73
CA GLY A 42 -3.35 -7.55 14.35
C GLY A 42 -4.47 -7.84 13.38
N GLU A 43 -4.22 -7.62 12.10
CA GLU A 43 -5.18 -7.81 11.03
C GLU A 43 -4.54 -8.53 9.85
N CYS A 44 -5.07 -9.71 9.54
CA CYS A 44 -4.80 -10.42 8.30
C CYS A 44 -5.87 -10.03 7.28
N ALA A 45 -5.47 -9.39 6.21
CA ALA A 45 -6.40 -8.83 5.23
C ALA A 45 -6.05 -9.26 3.79
N PRO A 46 -6.28 -10.55 3.41
CA PRO A 46 -6.06 -11.00 2.05
C PRO A 46 -6.99 -10.24 1.09
N LEU A 47 -6.45 -9.64 0.05
CA LEU A 47 -7.25 -8.94 -0.96
C LEU A 47 -7.59 -9.91 -2.08
N PRO A 48 -8.88 -10.24 -2.32
CA PRO A 48 -9.29 -11.09 -3.42
C PRO A 48 -8.69 -10.61 -4.75
N ASP A 49 -8.38 -11.52 -5.64
CA ASP A 49 -7.84 -11.26 -6.99
C ASP A 49 -6.45 -10.59 -7.03
N LEU A 50 -5.85 -10.29 -5.89
CA LEU A 50 -4.54 -9.62 -5.83
C LEU A 50 -3.55 -10.27 -4.86
N SER A 51 -3.98 -10.60 -3.63
CA SER A 51 -3.09 -11.25 -2.65
C SER A 51 -2.67 -12.64 -3.10
N GLN A 52 -1.39 -12.95 -2.94
CA GLN A 52 -0.88 -14.29 -3.18
C GLN A 52 -1.55 -15.34 -2.27
N ASP A 53 -1.89 -14.95 -1.06
CA ASP A 53 -2.60 -15.76 -0.05
C ASP A 53 -4.12 -15.55 -0.03
N ALA A 54 -4.71 -15.14 -1.16
CA ALA A 54 -6.17 -15.10 -1.34
C ALA A 54 -6.74 -16.51 -1.55
N LEU A 55 -6.70 -17.32 -0.51
CA LEU A 55 -7.22 -18.68 -0.45
C LEU A 55 -8.75 -18.69 -0.20
N SER A 56 -9.39 -19.86 -0.31
CA SER A 56 -10.74 -20.02 0.22
C SER A 56 -10.77 -19.76 1.73
N GLN A 57 -11.92 -19.37 2.26
CA GLN A 57 -12.03 -19.04 3.69
C GLN A 57 -11.58 -20.20 4.61
N ASP A 58 -11.96 -21.42 4.27
CA ASP A 58 -11.64 -22.60 5.07
C ASP A 58 -10.14 -22.93 5.02
N GLU A 59 -9.52 -22.85 3.83
CA GLU A 59 -8.08 -23.04 3.66
C GLU A 59 -7.29 -21.97 4.41
N TYR A 60 -7.71 -20.71 4.27
CA TYR A 60 -7.08 -19.57 4.94
C TYR A 60 -7.12 -19.75 6.47
N LEU A 61 -8.30 -20.06 7.02
CA LEU A 61 -8.46 -20.27 8.46
C LEU A 61 -7.67 -21.48 8.97
N THR A 62 -7.69 -22.60 8.25
CA THR A 62 -6.94 -23.79 8.61
C THR A 62 -5.44 -23.50 8.70
N LEU A 63 -4.92 -22.80 7.71
CA LEU A 63 -3.50 -22.45 7.66
C LEU A 63 -3.13 -21.42 8.72
N LEU A 64 -3.97 -20.39 8.92
CA LEU A 64 -3.76 -19.38 9.94
C LEU A 64 -3.80 -19.99 11.35
N GLN A 65 -4.71 -20.95 11.63
CA GLN A 65 -4.76 -21.70 12.89
C GLN A 65 -3.48 -22.50 13.11
N ARG A 66 -2.93 -23.15 12.09
CA ARG A 66 -1.64 -23.84 12.20
C ARG A 66 -0.54 -22.89 12.68
N PHE A 67 -0.41 -21.72 12.05
CA PHE A 67 0.63 -20.74 12.42
C PHE A 67 0.39 -20.12 13.80
N THR A 68 -0.86 -19.84 14.18
CA THR A 68 -1.15 -19.34 15.53
C THR A 68 -0.80 -20.36 16.61
N CYS A 69 -1.13 -21.64 16.42
CA CYS A 69 -0.74 -22.72 17.34
C CYS A 69 0.79 -22.84 17.46
N GLU A 70 1.52 -22.74 16.35
CA GLU A 70 2.98 -22.78 16.38
C GLU A 70 3.56 -21.59 17.17
N ILE A 71 3.05 -20.38 16.95
CA ILE A 71 3.46 -19.18 17.68
C ILE A 71 3.10 -19.28 19.17
N GLU A 72 1.96 -19.86 19.52
CA GLU A 72 1.58 -20.12 20.93
C GLU A 72 2.60 -21.02 21.64
N MET A 73 3.09 -22.04 20.96
CA MET A 73 4.08 -23.00 21.50
C MET A 73 5.49 -22.42 21.54
N THR A 74 5.94 -21.83 20.43
CA THR A 74 7.34 -21.40 20.25
C THR A 74 7.63 -19.97 20.71
N ARG A 75 6.61 -19.13 20.77
CA ARG A 75 6.71 -17.67 20.97
C ARG A 75 7.46 -16.95 19.84
N GLN A 76 7.62 -17.59 18.71
CA GLN A 76 8.34 -17.08 17.55
C GLN A 76 7.45 -17.11 16.29
N ILE A 77 7.57 -16.11 15.46
CA ILE A 77 6.92 -16.08 14.14
C ILE A 77 7.77 -16.90 13.17
N PRO A 78 7.20 -17.92 12.47
CA PRO A 78 7.93 -18.70 11.48
C PRO A 78 8.03 -17.94 10.15
N TYR A 79 8.90 -16.95 10.10
CA TYR A 79 9.02 -16.00 8.99
C TYR A 79 9.20 -16.68 7.63
N GLU A 80 10.07 -17.69 7.54
CA GLU A 80 10.37 -18.33 6.26
C GLU A 80 9.17 -19.13 5.71
N GLU A 81 8.40 -19.80 6.59
CA GLU A 81 7.20 -20.51 6.19
C GLU A 81 6.05 -19.53 5.81
N LEU A 82 6.02 -18.35 6.41
CA LEU A 82 5.01 -17.33 6.17
C LEU A 82 5.31 -16.45 4.96
N ARG A 83 6.48 -16.55 4.32
CA ARG A 83 6.80 -15.74 3.11
C ARG A 83 5.74 -15.79 2.01
N PRO A 84 5.14 -16.97 1.68
CA PRO A 84 4.07 -17.05 0.68
C PRO A 84 2.71 -16.51 1.15
N TYR A 85 2.59 -16.11 2.42
CA TYR A 85 1.33 -15.69 3.06
C TYR A 85 1.44 -14.28 3.64
N PRO A 86 1.60 -13.26 2.78
CA PRO A 86 1.94 -11.90 3.21
C PRO A 86 0.90 -11.26 4.12
N SER A 87 -0.40 -11.51 3.90
CA SER A 87 -1.44 -10.94 4.74
C SER A 87 -1.49 -11.60 6.13
N MET A 88 -1.24 -12.93 6.20
CA MET A 88 -1.12 -13.64 7.48
C MET A 88 0.10 -13.13 8.25
N LEU A 89 1.25 -13.03 7.57
CA LEU A 89 2.48 -12.56 8.20
C LEU A 89 2.30 -11.16 8.79
N MET A 90 1.75 -10.22 8.03
CA MET A 90 1.51 -8.86 8.52
C MET A 90 0.59 -8.84 9.75
N GLY A 91 -0.48 -9.64 9.75
CA GLY A 91 -1.41 -9.70 10.87
C GLY A 91 -0.77 -10.26 12.14
N LEU A 92 0.00 -11.34 12.00
CA LEU A 92 0.71 -11.98 13.13
C LEU A 92 1.81 -11.06 13.67
N GLU A 93 2.61 -10.41 12.81
CA GLU A 93 3.60 -9.41 13.21
C GLU A 93 2.96 -8.24 13.95
N SER A 94 1.83 -7.72 13.44
CA SER A 94 1.11 -6.61 14.06
C SER A 94 0.64 -6.96 15.47
N ALA A 95 0.02 -8.14 15.63
CA ALA A 95 -0.48 -8.62 16.92
C ALA A 95 0.66 -8.78 17.93
N MET A 96 1.77 -9.39 17.52
CA MET A 96 2.94 -9.62 18.39
C MET A 96 3.62 -8.31 18.77
N ARG A 97 3.73 -7.35 17.83
CA ARG A 97 4.30 -6.01 18.10
C ARG A 97 3.43 -5.21 19.06
N HIS A 98 2.09 -5.25 18.86
CA HIS A 98 1.14 -4.63 19.78
C HIS A 98 1.20 -5.27 21.17
N LEU A 99 1.22 -6.61 21.25
CA LEU A 99 1.35 -7.34 22.50
C LEU A 99 2.64 -6.94 23.25
N HIS A 100 3.76 -6.86 22.53
CA HIS A 100 5.05 -6.48 23.10
C HIS A 100 5.09 -5.05 23.62
N SER A 101 4.52 -4.09 22.86
CA SER A 101 4.46 -2.69 23.26
C SER A 101 3.42 -2.41 24.35
N GLY A 102 2.41 -3.26 24.49
CA GLY A 102 1.25 -3.06 25.37
C GLY A 102 0.37 -1.88 24.98
N SER A 103 0.49 -1.36 23.75
CA SER A 103 -0.17 -0.15 23.27
C SER A 103 -0.40 -0.16 21.77
N TRP A 104 -1.44 0.54 21.31
CA TRP A 104 -1.64 0.86 19.89
C TRP A 104 -0.47 1.68 19.27
N HIS A 105 0.36 2.28 20.10
CA HIS A 105 1.61 2.94 19.69
C HIS A 105 2.75 1.91 19.65
N HIS A 106 2.82 1.14 18.57
CA HIS A 106 3.75 0.01 18.44
C HIS A 106 5.23 0.39 18.58
N TYR A 107 5.56 1.65 18.30
CA TYR A 107 6.91 2.20 18.38
C TYR A 107 6.90 3.54 19.15
N PRO A 108 6.85 3.51 20.50
CA PRO A 108 6.62 4.69 21.34
C PRO A 108 7.72 5.75 21.26
N HIS A 109 8.84 5.47 20.60
CA HIS A 109 9.93 6.41 20.39
C HIS A 109 9.76 7.31 19.15
N THR A 110 8.86 6.95 18.21
CA THR A 110 8.62 7.76 17.01
C THR A 110 7.82 9.02 17.34
N LYS A 111 8.01 10.10 16.57
CA LYS A 111 7.23 11.33 16.71
C LYS A 111 5.75 11.10 16.38
N PHE A 112 5.48 10.20 15.43
CA PHE A 112 4.11 9.80 15.08
C PHE A 112 3.38 9.17 16.28
N SER A 113 4.02 8.19 16.94
CA SER A 113 3.43 7.55 18.14
C SER A 113 3.20 8.52 19.30
N LYS A 114 4.07 9.54 19.43
CA LYS A 114 3.92 10.59 20.44
C LYS A 114 2.94 11.69 20.05
N ALA A 115 2.32 11.59 18.87
CA ALA A 115 1.46 12.64 18.30
C ALA A 115 2.16 14.00 18.10
N GLU A 116 3.48 14.01 17.99
CA GLU A 116 4.31 15.20 17.74
C GLU A 116 4.32 15.58 16.26
N SER A 117 4.17 14.61 15.36
CA SER A 117 4.04 14.83 13.91
C SER A 117 3.09 13.82 13.27
N GLY A 118 2.39 14.25 12.22
CA GLY A 118 1.61 13.36 11.36
C GLY A 118 2.46 12.78 10.22
N ILE A 119 1.98 11.69 9.60
CA ILE A 119 2.54 11.16 8.36
C ILE A 119 1.87 11.90 7.20
N PRO A 120 2.60 12.59 6.32
CA PRO A 120 2.01 13.22 5.15
C PRO A 120 1.39 12.17 4.21
N ILE A 121 0.16 12.39 3.78
CA ILE A 121 -0.55 11.46 2.89
C ILE A 121 -1.00 12.14 1.60
N ASN A 122 -1.07 11.36 0.53
CA ASN A 122 -1.64 11.82 -0.74
C ASN A 122 -3.18 11.76 -0.72
N GLY A 123 -3.80 12.67 -1.46
CA GLY A 123 -5.21 12.62 -1.80
C GLY A 123 -5.45 11.65 -2.95
N LEU A 124 -6.09 10.51 -2.68
CA LEU A 124 -6.40 9.51 -3.70
C LEU A 124 -7.69 9.87 -4.46
N VAL A 125 -7.59 9.92 -5.77
CA VAL A 125 -8.73 10.04 -6.70
C VAL A 125 -8.97 8.66 -7.32
N TRP A 126 -9.99 7.98 -6.80
CA TRP A 126 -10.41 6.66 -7.27
C TRP A 126 -10.93 6.69 -8.71
N MET A 127 -10.86 5.53 -9.39
CA MET A 127 -11.49 5.32 -10.69
C MET A 127 -12.98 5.64 -10.64
N GLY A 128 -13.50 6.12 -11.76
CA GLY A 128 -14.89 6.47 -11.99
C GLY A 128 -15.01 7.06 -13.39
N ASN A 129 -16.17 7.63 -13.74
CA ASN A 129 -16.24 8.46 -14.93
C ASN A 129 -15.48 9.78 -14.73
N ILE A 130 -15.18 10.48 -15.81
CA ILE A 130 -14.37 11.73 -15.81
C ILE A 130 -14.95 12.80 -14.88
N GLU A 131 -16.28 12.91 -14.84
CA GLU A 131 -16.95 13.92 -14.02
C GLU A 131 -16.80 13.61 -12.52
N GLU A 132 -17.01 12.35 -12.10
CA GLU A 132 -16.80 11.89 -10.74
C GLU A 132 -15.34 12.06 -10.30
N MET A 133 -14.39 11.68 -11.17
CA MET A 133 -12.96 11.85 -10.88
C MET A 133 -12.61 13.33 -10.73
N SER A 134 -13.14 14.19 -11.59
CA SER A 134 -12.95 15.64 -11.49
C SER A 134 -13.51 16.20 -10.17
N GLN A 135 -14.69 15.77 -9.74
CA GLN A 135 -15.29 16.21 -8.48
C GLN A 135 -14.46 15.74 -7.27
N ARG A 136 -14.05 14.46 -7.24
CA ARG A 136 -13.18 13.90 -6.19
C ARG A 136 -11.84 14.64 -6.11
N MET A 137 -11.24 14.93 -7.25
CA MET A 137 -10.00 15.69 -7.35
C MET A 137 -10.14 17.10 -6.77
N GLN A 138 -11.19 17.83 -7.17
CA GLN A 138 -11.47 19.17 -6.63
C GLN A 138 -11.71 19.14 -5.12
N GLN A 139 -12.38 18.10 -4.63
CA GLN A 139 -12.60 17.92 -3.19
C GLN A 139 -11.27 17.74 -2.45
N LYS A 140 -10.35 16.90 -2.97
CA LYS A 140 -9.03 16.71 -2.35
C LYS A 140 -8.19 17.97 -2.33
N LEU A 141 -8.20 18.75 -3.41
CA LEU A 141 -7.53 20.06 -3.46
C LEU A 141 -8.11 21.05 -2.43
N LYS A 142 -9.44 21.11 -2.29
CA LYS A 142 -10.11 21.94 -1.27
C LYS A 142 -9.80 21.47 0.17
N GLU A 143 -9.58 20.18 0.38
CA GLU A 143 -9.18 19.62 1.67
C GLU A 143 -7.71 19.93 2.02
N GLY A 144 -6.95 20.55 1.10
CA GLY A 144 -5.58 20.99 1.33
C GLY A 144 -4.51 19.94 1.03
N TYR A 145 -4.83 18.87 0.29
CA TYR A 145 -3.81 17.92 -0.15
C TYR A 145 -2.85 18.56 -1.15
N THR A 146 -1.56 18.45 -0.86
CA THR A 146 -0.46 18.92 -1.72
C THR A 146 0.12 17.84 -2.62
N CYS A 147 -0.31 16.59 -2.45
CA CYS A 147 -0.01 15.48 -3.34
C CYS A 147 -1.31 14.80 -3.75
N ILE A 148 -1.58 14.71 -5.05
CA ILE A 148 -2.77 14.06 -5.61
C ILE A 148 -2.34 12.84 -6.42
N LYS A 149 -2.88 11.65 -6.07
CA LYS A 149 -2.72 10.42 -6.84
C LYS A 149 -3.98 10.16 -7.65
N LEU A 150 -3.85 10.17 -8.99
CA LEU A 150 -4.94 9.90 -9.93
C LEU A 150 -4.81 8.47 -10.47
N LYS A 151 -5.87 7.68 -10.40
CA LYS A 151 -5.96 6.42 -11.14
C LYS A 151 -6.21 6.73 -12.62
N ILE A 152 -5.42 6.11 -13.51
CA ILE A 152 -5.52 6.27 -14.97
C ILE A 152 -5.41 4.89 -15.66
N GLY A 153 -5.57 4.85 -16.97
CA GLY A 153 -5.42 3.61 -17.78
C GLY A 153 -6.70 2.79 -17.92
N ALA A 154 -7.82 3.27 -17.37
CA ALA A 154 -9.13 2.62 -17.48
C ALA A 154 -10.08 3.31 -18.47
N LEU A 155 -9.89 4.61 -18.72
CA LEU A 155 -10.67 5.42 -19.63
C LEU A 155 -9.84 5.80 -20.87
N ASP A 156 -10.42 6.59 -21.74
CA ASP A 156 -9.64 7.21 -22.81
C ASP A 156 -8.54 8.08 -22.23
N PHE A 157 -7.32 7.90 -22.71
CA PHE A 157 -6.16 8.58 -22.15
C PHE A 157 -6.21 10.11 -22.31
N ASP A 158 -6.78 10.61 -23.40
CA ASP A 158 -6.91 12.06 -23.61
C ASP A 158 -7.86 12.68 -22.58
N ASP A 159 -8.92 11.98 -22.21
CA ASP A 159 -9.83 12.42 -21.15
C ASP A 159 -9.14 12.39 -19.77
N GLU A 160 -8.39 11.33 -19.45
CA GLU A 160 -7.59 11.25 -18.22
C GLU A 160 -6.53 12.37 -18.17
N LEU A 161 -5.89 12.66 -19.30
CA LEU A 161 -4.91 13.74 -19.43
C LEU A 161 -5.53 15.13 -19.18
N GLN A 162 -6.82 15.34 -19.54
CA GLN A 162 -7.52 16.60 -19.22
C GLN A 162 -7.67 16.83 -17.72
N LEU A 163 -7.82 15.75 -16.89
CA LEU A 163 -7.84 15.90 -15.44
C LEU A 163 -6.50 16.45 -14.92
N VAL A 164 -5.38 15.91 -15.42
CA VAL A 164 -4.04 16.41 -15.07
C VAL A 164 -3.86 17.86 -15.50
N LYS A 165 -4.24 18.19 -16.74
CA LYS A 165 -4.20 19.57 -17.26
C LYS A 165 -5.04 20.53 -16.41
N LYS A 166 -6.19 20.09 -15.90
CA LYS A 166 -7.07 20.89 -15.05
C LYS A 166 -6.40 21.26 -13.73
N ILE A 167 -5.62 20.35 -13.12
CA ILE A 167 -4.82 20.65 -11.93
C ILE A 167 -3.73 21.68 -12.31
N ARG A 168 -2.95 21.41 -13.36
CA ARG A 168 -1.81 22.26 -13.75
C ARG A 168 -2.19 23.68 -14.21
N ARG A 169 -3.43 23.91 -14.66
CA ARG A 169 -3.94 25.26 -14.91
C ARG A 169 -4.13 26.09 -13.64
N GLN A 170 -4.30 25.46 -12.49
CA GLN A 170 -4.60 26.12 -11.21
C GLN A 170 -3.41 26.09 -10.23
N TYR A 171 -2.59 25.05 -10.31
CA TYR A 171 -1.50 24.79 -9.36
C TYR A 171 -0.21 24.43 -10.10
N SER A 172 0.88 25.04 -9.71
CA SER A 172 2.20 24.67 -10.21
C SER A 172 2.63 23.29 -9.71
N SER A 173 3.70 22.74 -10.27
CA SER A 173 4.26 21.47 -9.78
C SER A 173 4.92 21.58 -8.41
N THR A 174 5.24 22.80 -7.97
CA THR A 174 5.74 23.07 -6.62
C THR A 174 4.62 23.18 -5.58
N ASP A 175 3.41 23.54 -6.01
CA ASP A 175 2.25 23.66 -5.10
C ASP A 175 1.54 22.33 -4.91
N VAL A 176 1.39 21.55 -5.99
CA VAL A 176 0.70 20.26 -5.98
C VAL A 176 1.51 19.22 -6.77
N GLU A 177 2.02 18.22 -6.10
CA GLU A 177 2.58 17.02 -6.70
C GLU A 177 1.46 16.16 -7.30
N ILE A 178 1.64 15.71 -8.55
CA ILE A 178 0.71 14.77 -9.20
C ILE A 178 1.42 13.46 -9.41
N ARG A 179 0.87 12.38 -8.85
CA ARG A 179 1.22 11.01 -9.18
C ARG A 179 0.07 10.38 -9.96
N VAL A 180 0.40 9.52 -10.90
CA VAL A 180 -0.60 8.74 -11.62
C VAL A 180 -0.34 7.26 -11.42
N ASP A 181 -1.40 6.47 -11.47
CA ASP A 181 -1.34 5.02 -11.25
C ASP A 181 -2.16 4.35 -12.35
N ALA A 182 -1.46 3.65 -13.23
CA ALA A 182 -2.05 3.01 -14.40
C ALA A 182 -2.48 1.54 -14.14
N ASN A 183 -2.09 0.94 -13.02
CA ASN A 183 -2.40 -0.47 -12.67
C ASN A 183 -2.20 -1.44 -13.86
N GLY A 184 -1.14 -1.24 -14.65
CA GLY A 184 -0.84 -2.05 -15.82
C GLY A 184 -1.74 -1.78 -17.04
N GLY A 185 -2.42 -0.63 -17.09
CA GLY A 185 -3.39 -0.31 -18.14
C GLY A 185 -2.78 0.04 -19.49
N PHE A 186 -1.48 0.35 -19.57
CA PHE A 186 -0.85 0.68 -20.84
C PHE A 186 -0.30 -0.57 -21.53
N GLN A 187 -0.26 -0.56 -22.86
CA GLN A 187 0.45 -1.57 -23.64
C GLN A 187 1.89 -1.13 -23.85
N PRO A 188 2.89 -2.04 -23.72
CA PRO A 188 4.29 -1.70 -23.96
C PRO A 188 4.54 -1.22 -25.41
N GLY A 189 5.61 -0.46 -25.60
CA GLY A 189 6.02 0.06 -26.90
C GLY A 189 5.82 1.56 -27.05
N ASP A 190 5.88 2.06 -28.29
CA ASP A 190 5.87 3.50 -28.63
C ASP A 190 4.63 4.24 -28.09
N GLY A 191 3.48 3.57 -28.06
CA GLY A 191 2.24 4.16 -27.53
C GLY A 191 2.34 4.48 -26.05
N CYS A 192 2.98 3.59 -25.25
CA CYS A 192 3.26 3.86 -23.85
C CYS A 192 4.20 5.05 -23.69
N MET A 193 5.31 5.08 -24.42
CA MET A 193 6.30 6.15 -24.33
C MET A 193 5.70 7.51 -24.67
N LYS A 194 4.86 7.61 -25.72
CA LYS A 194 4.15 8.86 -26.08
C LYS A 194 3.23 9.35 -24.93
N LYS A 195 2.54 8.44 -24.24
CA LYS A 195 1.72 8.82 -23.08
C LYS A 195 2.58 9.35 -21.93
N LEU A 196 3.74 8.71 -21.67
CA LEU A 196 4.69 9.16 -20.64
C LEU A 196 5.27 10.55 -20.98
N GLU A 197 5.57 10.82 -22.25
CA GLU A 197 6.00 12.15 -22.73
C GLU A 197 4.93 13.23 -22.50
N GLN A 198 3.66 12.93 -22.75
CA GLN A 198 2.56 13.86 -22.51
C GLN A 198 2.37 14.14 -21.02
N LEU A 199 2.52 13.13 -20.16
CA LEU A 199 2.50 13.30 -18.71
C LEU A 199 3.71 14.12 -18.21
N ALA A 200 4.89 13.93 -18.80
CA ALA A 200 6.09 14.70 -18.48
C ALA A 200 5.93 16.19 -18.77
N GLN A 201 5.28 16.56 -19.89
CA GLN A 201 4.98 17.96 -20.23
C GLN A 201 4.10 18.65 -19.18
N LEU A 202 3.37 17.86 -18.39
CA LEU A 202 2.53 18.36 -17.29
C LEU A 202 3.21 18.25 -15.93
N ASN A 203 4.51 17.99 -15.88
CA ASN A 203 5.29 17.81 -14.65
C ASN A 203 4.64 16.80 -13.69
N VAL A 204 4.19 15.66 -14.22
CA VAL A 204 3.75 14.53 -13.38
C VAL A 204 4.98 13.96 -12.69
N HIS A 205 4.88 13.78 -11.38
CA HIS A 205 6.01 13.32 -10.56
C HIS A 205 6.42 11.89 -10.89
N SER A 206 5.47 10.99 -11.03
CA SER A 206 5.72 9.57 -11.28
C SER A 206 4.47 8.86 -11.80
N ILE A 207 4.70 7.72 -12.48
CA ILE A 207 3.65 6.78 -12.83
C ILE A 207 3.88 5.45 -12.12
N GLU A 208 2.82 4.92 -11.49
CA GLU A 208 2.80 3.62 -10.84
C GLU A 208 2.30 2.57 -11.82
N GLN A 209 3.03 1.45 -11.92
CA GLN A 209 2.77 0.27 -12.74
C GLN A 209 2.18 0.59 -14.12
N PRO A 210 2.97 1.12 -15.06
CA PRO A 210 2.47 1.55 -16.36
C PRO A 210 1.95 0.39 -17.21
N ILE A 211 2.61 -0.76 -17.20
CA ILE A 211 2.27 -1.96 -17.95
C ILE A 211 1.95 -3.14 -17.03
N LYS A 212 1.27 -4.16 -17.56
CA LYS A 212 0.92 -5.38 -16.80
C LYS A 212 2.17 -6.07 -16.27
N GLN A 213 1.98 -6.75 -15.14
CA GLN A 213 2.99 -7.61 -14.50
C GLN A 213 3.58 -8.65 -15.44
N ASN A 214 4.77 -9.15 -15.10
CA ASN A 214 5.49 -10.23 -15.80
C ASN A 214 5.95 -9.88 -17.22
N GLN A 215 6.17 -8.58 -17.48
CA GLN A 215 6.75 -8.07 -18.72
C GLN A 215 8.08 -7.36 -18.42
N LEU A 216 9.01 -8.05 -17.75
CA LEU A 216 10.21 -7.47 -17.14
C LEU A 216 11.12 -6.75 -18.16
N ASP A 217 11.29 -7.31 -19.37
CA ASP A 217 12.12 -6.72 -20.40
C ASP A 217 11.58 -5.37 -20.89
N ASP A 218 10.27 -5.29 -21.08
CA ASP A 218 9.63 -4.04 -21.51
C ASP A 218 9.57 -3.04 -20.37
N LEU A 219 9.31 -3.53 -19.14
CA LEU A 219 9.32 -2.69 -17.94
C LEU A 219 10.71 -2.09 -17.68
N ALA A 220 11.79 -2.86 -17.85
CA ALA A 220 13.17 -2.39 -17.73
C ALA A 220 13.49 -1.31 -18.79
N LYS A 221 13.07 -1.52 -20.05
CA LYS A 221 13.21 -0.51 -21.11
C LYS A 221 12.44 0.78 -20.79
N ILE A 222 11.20 0.65 -20.24
CA ILE A 222 10.41 1.80 -19.82
C ILE A 222 11.11 2.54 -18.68
N CYS A 223 11.57 1.84 -17.63
CA CYS A 223 12.31 2.44 -16.52
C CYS A 223 13.57 3.20 -16.96
N GLN A 224 14.27 2.67 -17.96
CA GLN A 224 15.48 3.28 -18.51
C GLN A 224 15.21 4.53 -19.36
N ASN A 225 14.12 4.55 -20.13
CA ASN A 225 13.89 5.57 -21.17
C ASN A 225 12.74 6.54 -20.85
N SER A 226 11.96 6.30 -19.80
CA SER A 226 10.83 7.13 -19.43
C SER A 226 11.27 8.54 -19.04
N PRO A 227 10.59 9.59 -19.54
CA PRO A 227 10.84 10.96 -19.13
C PRO A 227 10.27 11.31 -17.73
N ILE A 228 9.45 10.41 -17.15
CA ILE A 228 8.96 10.53 -15.78
C ILE A 228 9.33 9.29 -14.98
N PRO A 229 9.59 9.41 -13.67
CA PRO A 229 9.92 8.28 -12.82
C PRO A 229 8.85 7.19 -12.81
N ILE A 230 9.30 5.93 -12.80
CA ILE A 230 8.46 4.74 -12.72
C ILE A 230 8.46 4.22 -11.28
N ALA A 231 7.27 3.84 -10.79
CA ALA A 231 7.07 3.19 -9.51
C ALA A 231 6.49 1.78 -9.73
N LEU A 232 7.08 0.76 -9.11
CA LEU A 232 6.55 -0.61 -9.15
C LEU A 232 5.60 -0.84 -7.99
N ASP A 233 4.45 -1.43 -8.25
CA ASP A 233 3.45 -1.87 -7.29
C ASP A 233 3.14 -3.35 -7.47
N GLU A 234 2.29 -3.69 -8.43
CA GLU A 234 1.86 -5.07 -8.66
C GLU A 234 3.02 -6.00 -9.03
N GLU A 235 4.08 -5.49 -9.65
CA GLU A 235 5.27 -6.28 -9.99
C GLU A 235 5.97 -6.89 -8.77
N LEU A 236 5.76 -6.31 -7.58
CA LEU A 236 6.38 -6.79 -6.34
C LEU A 236 5.60 -7.95 -5.70
N ILE A 237 4.36 -8.19 -6.13
CA ILE A 237 3.48 -9.22 -5.54
C ILE A 237 3.96 -10.60 -5.99
N GLY A 238 4.13 -11.50 -5.02
CA GLY A 238 4.59 -12.87 -5.27
C GLY A 238 6.11 -13.03 -5.29
N VAL A 239 6.87 -11.94 -5.19
CA VAL A 239 8.34 -11.96 -5.06
C VAL A 239 8.69 -12.14 -3.59
N ASN A 240 8.89 -13.39 -3.15
CA ASN A 240 8.94 -13.74 -1.73
C ASN A 240 10.35 -13.78 -1.14
N SER A 241 11.32 -14.31 -1.89
CA SER A 241 12.68 -14.45 -1.38
C SER A 241 13.51 -13.17 -1.54
N LEU A 242 14.49 -12.99 -0.65
CA LEU A 242 15.44 -11.87 -0.73
C LEU A 242 16.23 -11.85 -2.05
N SER A 243 16.58 -13.03 -2.59
CA SER A 243 17.30 -13.14 -3.88
C SER A 243 16.44 -12.62 -5.03
N GLU A 244 15.17 -13.04 -5.12
CA GLU A 244 14.25 -12.59 -6.17
C GLU A 244 14.02 -11.07 -6.09
N LYS A 245 13.85 -10.51 -4.90
CA LYS A 245 13.71 -9.06 -4.67
C LYS A 245 14.92 -8.30 -5.20
N LYS A 246 16.12 -8.77 -4.87
CA LYS A 246 17.38 -8.19 -5.35
C LYS A 246 17.51 -8.27 -6.87
N GLU A 247 17.23 -9.43 -7.45
CA GLU A 247 17.30 -9.66 -8.90
C GLU A 247 16.33 -8.76 -9.66
N LEU A 248 15.06 -8.67 -9.20
CA LEU A 248 14.04 -7.79 -9.79
C LEU A 248 14.50 -6.33 -9.81
N LEU A 249 14.91 -5.79 -8.65
CA LEU A 249 15.33 -4.39 -8.56
C LEU A 249 16.61 -4.10 -9.38
N GLN A 250 17.55 -5.03 -9.42
CA GLN A 250 18.76 -4.88 -10.22
C GLN A 250 18.48 -4.92 -11.72
N TYR A 251 17.51 -5.72 -12.14
CA TYR A 251 17.16 -5.88 -13.54
C TYR A 251 16.31 -4.71 -14.04
N VAL A 252 15.22 -4.39 -13.35
CA VAL A 252 14.25 -3.38 -13.80
C VAL A 252 14.73 -1.95 -13.53
N ARG A 253 15.41 -1.72 -12.41
CA ARG A 253 15.92 -0.41 -11.95
C ARG A 253 14.87 0.70 -11.97
N PRO A 254 13.74 0.52 -11.30
CA PRO A 254 12.74 1.58 -11.19
C PRO A 254 13.28 2.74 -10.33
N GLN A 255 12.64 3.89 -10.40
CA GLN A 255 12.99 5.02 -9.54
C GLN A 255 12.31 4.93 -8.17
N TYR A 256 11.17 4.23 -8.11
CA TYR A 256 10.39 4.04 -6.89
C TYR A 256 9.82 2.62 -6.80
N ILE A 257 9.56 2.20 -5.56
CA ILE A 257 8.70 1.04 -5.25
C ILE A 257 7.58 1.47 -4.31
N VAL A 258 6.40 0.88 -4.49
CA VAL A 258 5.21 1.12 -3.67
C VAL A 258 4.99 -0.09 -2.78
N LEU A 259 5.04 0.09 -1.48
CA LEU A 259 5.00 -1.02 -0.53
C LEU A 259 3.63 -1.14 0.13
N LYS A 260 3.08 -2.35 0.07
CA LYS A 260 1.85 -2.77 0.75
C LYS A 260 2.19 -3.96 1.63
N PRO A 261 2.47 -3.77 2.93
CA PRO A 261 2.93 -4.89 3.78
C PRO A 261 2.07 -6.14 3.71
N SER A 262 0.73 -6.00 3.63
CA SER A 262 -0.19 -7.15 3.48
C SER A 262 -0.10 -7.88 2.13
N LEU A 263 0.63 -7.35 1.15
CA LEU A 263 0.85 -7.98 -0.17
C LEU A 263 2.31 -8.35 -0.43
N HIS A 264 3.26 -7.73 0.30
CA HIS A 264 4.69 -7.79 -0.01
C HIS A 264 5.52 -8.50 1.08
N GLY A 265 4.92 -9.47 1.78
CA GLY A 265 5.60 -10.31 2.76
C GLY A 265 5.59 -9.77 4.19
N GLY A 266 4.50 -9.13 4.61
CA GLY A 266 4.40 -8.52 5.94
C GLY A 266 5.33 -7.33 6.09
N PHE A 267 5.60 -6.92 7.32
CA PHE A 267 6.62 -5.92 7.61
C PHE A 267 8.02 -6.46 7.33
N TYR A 268 8.26 -7.72 7.66
CA TYR A 268 9.53 -8.39 7.40
C TYR A 268 9.93 -8.33 5.92
N GLY A 269 9.05 -8.77 5.03
CA GLY A 269 9.31 -8.73 3.59
C GLY A 269 9.38 -7.31 3.03
N ALA A 270 8.60 -6.37 3.57
CA ALA A 270 8.67 -4.97 3.18
C ALA A 270 9.98 -4.30 3.63
N GLU A 271 10.54 -4.68 4.78
CA GLU A 271 11.87 -4.23 5.23
C GLU A 271 12.99 -4.75 4.32
N GLU A 272 12.89 -5.99 3.82
CA GLU A 272 13.82 -6.50 2.82
C GLU A 272 13.78 -5.67 1.53
N TRP A 273 12.58 -5.35 1.03
CA TRP A 273 12.41 -4.46 -0.13
C TRP A 273 13.06 -3.09 0.09
N ILE A 274 12.84 -2.46 1.24
CA ILE A 274 13.45 -1.16 1.58
C ILE A 274 14.98 -1.26 1.59
N ASN A 275 15.52 -2.31 2.18
CA ASN A 275 16.95 -2.50 2.30
C ASN A 275 17.62 -2.71 0.94
N GLU A 276 17.03 -3.50 0.05
CA GLU A 276 17.56 -3.69 -1.31
C GLU A 276 17.38 -2.42 -2.17
N ALA A 277 16.25 -1.72 -2.06
CA ALA A 277 16.00 -0.46 -2.74
C ALA A 277 17.04 0.62 -2.36
N ARG A 278 17.35 0.75 -1.06
CA ARG A 278 18.36 1.70 -0.56
C ARG A 278 19.74 1.46 -1.17
N LYS A 279 20.16 0.19 -1.37
CA LYS A 279 21.45 -0.15 -2.00
C LYS A 279 21.55 0.33 -3.44
N LEU A 280 20.42 0.49 -4.12
CA LEU A 280 20.31 0.88 -5.52
C LEU A 280 19.85 2.35 -5.70
N ASN A 281 19.73 3.12 -4.61
CA ASN A 281 19.15 4.48 -4.59
C ASN A 281 17.70 4.55 -5.12
N ILE A 282 16.97 3.46 -5.04
CA ILE A 282 15.54 3.41 -5.35
C ILE A 282 14.77 3.93 -4.12
N LYS A 283 13.88 4.89 -4.33
CA LYS A 283 13.04 5.44 -3.27
C LYS A 283 11.78 4.60 -3.10
N TRP A 284 11.04 4.85 -2.03
CA TRP A 284 9.83 4.09 -1.73
C TRP A 284 8.79 4.94 -1.00
N TRP A 285 7.55 4.56 -1.12
CA TRP A 285 6.47 4.97 -0.22
C TRP A 285 5.58 3.79 0.13
N VAL A 286 4.85 3.94 1.22
CA VAL A 286 3.93 2.92 1.74
C VAL A 286 2.50 3.30 1.40
N THR A 287 1.70 2.31 1.03
CA THR A 287 0.26 2.46 0.83
C THR A 287 -0.48 1.30 1.49
N SER A 288 -1.77 1.46 1.73
CA SER A 288 -2.62 0.39 2.23
C SER A 288 -3.17 -0.47 1.08
N ALA A 289 -3.57 -1.70 1.41
CA ALA A 289 -4.33 -2.61 0.56
C ALA A 289 -5.76 -2.77 1.09
N LEU A 290 -6.39 -1.66 1.52
CA LEU A 290 -7.75 -1.58 2.05
C LEU A 290 -7.93 -2.33 3.37
N GLU A 291 -6.95 -2.25 4.25
CA GLU A 291 -7.06 -2.72 5.62
C GLU A 291 -8.05 -1.86 6.43
N SER A 292 -8.57 -2.41 7.52
CA SER A 292 -9.30 -1.63 8.52
C SER A 292 -8.36 -0.66 9.24
N ASN A 293 -8.92 0.15 10.14
CA ASN A 293 -8.08 1.05 10.92
C ASN A 293 -7.11 0.33 11.89
N ILE A 294 -7.31 -0.96 12.19
CA ILE A 294 -6.36 -1.79 12.96
C ILE A 294 -5.10 -2.03 12.11
N GLY A 295 -5.25 -2.61 10.93
CA GLY A 295 -4.13 -2.88 10.03
C GLY A 295 -3.48 -1.59 9.55
N LEU A 296 -4.29 -0.58 9.21
CA LEU A 296 -3.78 0.72 8.78
C LEU A 296 -2.96 1.43 9.87
N ASN A 297 -3.37 1.34 11.15
CA ASN A 297 -2.58 1.85 12.27
C ASN A 297 -1.23 1.14 12.37
N ALA A 298 -1.21 -0.20 12.28
CA ALA A 298 0.03 -0.96 12.31
C ALA A 298 0.98 -0.55 11.16
N ILE A 299 0.45 -0.37 9.94
CA ILE A 299 1.20 0.11 8.78
C ILE A 299 1.73 1.53 9.03
N ALA A 300 0.90 2.44 9.56
CA ALA A 300 1.31 3.81 9.84
C ALA A 300 2.42 3.88 10.89
N GLN A 301 2.29 3.12 11.99
CA GLN A 301 3.31 3.02 13.04
C GLN A 301 4.65 2.48 12.48
N TRP A 302 4.59 1.44 11.65
CA TRP A 302 5.76 0.87 11.00
C TRP A 302 6.37 1.84 9.96
N THR A 303 5.54 2.56 9.20
CA THR A 303 6.01 3.58 8.24
C THR A 303 6.78 4.69 8.95
N ALA A 304 6.29 5.15 10.09
CA ALA A 304 6.99 6.15 10.91
C ALA A 304 8.38 5.66 11.36
N LEU A 305 8.47 4.40 11.78
CA LEU A 305 9.75 3.78 12.14
C LEU A 305 10.71 3.73 10.94
N GLN A 306 10.26 3.23 9.79
CA GLN A 306 11.11 3.03 8.61
C GLN A 306 11.59 4.36 8.00
N SER A 307 10.78 5.40 8.10
CA SER A 307 11.09 6.76 7.65
C SER A 307 11.92 7.55 8.65
N ASN A 308 12.11 7.02 9.86
CA ASN A 308 12.74 7.74 10.97
C ASN A 308 12.09 9.13 11.19
N ASP A 309 10.76 9.20 11.08
CA ASP A 309 9.95 10.43 11.10
C ASP A 309 10.39 11.54 10.11
N GLN A 310 11.12 11.17 9.06
CA GLN A 310 11.57 12.07 7.99
C GLN A 310 10.97 11.61 6.65
N TYR A 311 9.83 12.18 6.31
CA TYR A 311 9.10 11.81 5.09
C TYR A 311 9.54 12.67 3.92
N SER A 312 10.24 12.07 2.96
CA SER A 312 10.58 12.74 1.70
C SER A 312 9.42 12.81 0.71
N MET A 313 8.36 12.02 0.95
CA MET A 313 7.20 11.90 0.07
C MET A 313 5.92 11.61 0.86
N ALA A 314 4.77 12.04 0.31
CA ALA A 314 3.46 11.67 0.84
C ALA A 314 3.21 10.16 0.69
N GLN A 315 2.64 9.55 1.73
CA GLN A 315 2.31 8.12 1.80
C GLN A 315 0.87 7.85 1.34
N GLY A 316 0.58 6.64 0.89
CA GLY A 316 -0.76 6.23 0.42
C GLY A 316 -1.66 5.67 1.51
N LEU A 317 -1.66 6.28 2.70
CA LEU A 317 -2.36 5.77 3.90
C LEU A 317 -3.73 6.41 4.14
N GLY A 318 -4.27 7.14 3.18
CA GLY A 318 -5.54 7.88 3.31
C GLY A 318 -6.82 7.02 3.25
N THR A 319 -6.77 5.75 3.61
CA THR A 319 -7.89 4.77 3.48
C THR A 319 -8.67 4.52 4.78
N GLY A 320 -8.31 5.17 5.89
CA GLY A 320 -8.88 4.91 7.21
C GLY A 320 -10.38 5.20 7.39
N LEU A 321 -11.05 5.79 6.40
CA LEU A 321 -12.48 6.13 6.49
C LEU A 321 -13.36 5.40 5.47
N LEU A 322 -12.87 4.32 4.87
CA LEU A 322 -13.56 3.60 3.80
C LEU A 322 -14.75 2.78 4.29
N PHE A 323 -14.70 2.26 5.52
CA PHE A 323 -15.70 1.33 6.04
C PHE A 323 -16.79 2.03 6.85
N VAL A 324 -17.97 1.41 6.87
CA VAL A 324 -19.13 1.85 7.68
C VAL A 324 -18.80 1.78 9.17
N ARG A 325 -18.10 0.72 9.59
CA ARG A 325 -17.65 0.50 10.97
C ARG A 325 -16.14 0.64 11.03
N ASN A 326 -15.64 1.37 12.00
CA ASN A 326 -14.25 1.39 12.43
C ASN A 326 -14.16 0.83 13.86
N PHE A 327 -12.97 0.43 14.27
CA PHE A 327 -12.67 0.02 15.64
C PHE A 327 -12.25 1.27 16.43
N ASP A 328 -13.11 1.73 17.35
CA ASP A 328 -13.01 3.05 17.99
C ASP A 328 -11.76 3.24 18.88
N GLU A 329 -11.17 2.14 19.34
CA GLU A 329 -10.01 2.15 20.24
C GLU A 329 -8.68 2.52 19.55
N VAL A 330 -8.65 2.59 18.21
CA VAL A 330 -7.42 2.80 17.45
C VAL A 330 -7.12 4.28 17.22
N PRO A 331 -6.02 4.83 17.78
CA PRO A 331 -5.74 6.27 17.75
C PRO A 331 -5.01 6.71 16.46
N LEU A 332 -5.55 6.40 15.29
CA LEU A 332 -4.93 6.74 14.01
C LEU A 332 -5.14 8.20 13.63
N LYS A 333 -4.06 9.00 13.54
CA LYS A 333 -4.08 10.39 13.06
C LYS A 333 -3.07 10.55 11.93
N LEU A 334 -3.54 10.90 10.73
CA LEU A 334 -2.74 11.14 9.54
C LEU A 334 -2.82 12.62 9.15
N ALA A 335 -1.71 13.18 8.67
CA ALA A 335 -1.64 14.56 8.16
C ALA A 335 -1.99 14.61 6.66
N LYS A 336 -2.56 15.71 6.21
CA LYS A 336 -2.88 15.95 4.79
C LYS A 336 -1.75 16.68 4.09
#